data_379a46b5ca18461ee1e7515cc13555c3
#
_entry.id   379a46b5ca18461ee1e7515cc13555c3
#
_cell.length_a   1.000
_cell.length_b   1.000
_cell.length_c   1.000
_cell.angle_alpha   90.00
_cell.angle_beta   90.00
_cell.angle_gamma   90.00
#
_symmetry.space_group_name_H-M   'P 1'
#
loop_
_entity.id
_entity.type
_entity.pdbx_description
1 polymer ?
#
loop_
_entity_poly.entity_id
_entity_poly.type
_entity_poly.pdbx_seq_one_letter_code
_entity_poly.pdbx_strand_id
1 'polypeptide(L)'
;MKFHVDHIDGRLAYIKQRPYLYFGGTSYLGIPYLKEFKEILKDKLDYYGTSYGSSRLSNFRLGIYEEAEAYFSRWSGSESCLTVSSGYLAGQMLSTSLQEEGHPLYYAPQAHTAMYRAQAKPYASWKQLQEELQDYLSRKQAKPPVLFMDSIDHSGAGYPDFPNLGNLPLDKIILVMDDSHGIGMIGEGGVGIYSTAASLNPLELISCASLNKAMGIPGGIILGNRARTEKLRNSPFFSGASPIPPAYLAAYLAAPSLYQQQYLKLQEQISYFESLLPPGHPFSRIAGHPVYTFKAGALAEHLFQAGILTTYFPYSGQNGRLVLNANHTKKDIDILSDALQNQ
;
A
#
# COMPACT_ATOMS: atom_id res chain seq x y z
N MET A 1 -10.45 -18.37 13.29
CA MET A 1 -9.29 -18.92 14.06
C MET A 1 -8.30 -17.80 14.36
N LYS A 2 -7.57 -17.86 15.50
CA LYS A 2 -6.44 -16.97 15.81
C LYS A 2 -5.22 -17.86 16.02
N PHE A 3 -4.11 -17.52 15.37
CA PHE A 3 -2.87 -18.28 15.47
C PHE A 3 -1.80 -17.45 16.17
N HIS A 4 -1.03 -18.08 17.06
CA HIS A 4 0.23 -17.53 17.56
C HIS A 4 1.35 -18.12 16.71
N VAL A 5 1.98 -17.28 15.90
CA VAL A 5 3.03 -17.65 14.97
C VAL A 5 4.39 -17.37 15.61
N ASP A 6 5.28 -18.37 15.62
CA ASP A 6 6.61 -18.23 16.22
C ASP A 6 7.50 -17.30 15.37
N HIS A 7 7.51 -17.51 14.06
CA HIS A 7 8.18 -16.66 13.07
C HIS A 7 7.65 -16.94 11.66
N ILE A 8 7.98 -16.04 10.73
CA ILE A 8 7.71 -16.16 9.29
C ILE A 8 9.04 -15.98 8.55
N ASP A 9 9.34 -16.84 7.58
CA ASP A 9 10.54 -16.76 6.75
C ASP A 9 10.29 -16.19 5.33
N GLY A 10 9.09 -15.67 5.10
CA GLY A 10 8.62 -15.11 3.83
C GLY A 10 7.67 -16.04 3.08
N ARG A 11 7.85 -17.34 3.12
CA ARG A 11 6.99 -18.32 2.45
C ARG A 11 6.36 -19.34 3.41
N LEU A 12 6.98 -19.56 4.57
CA LEU A 12 6.45 -20.42 5.64
C LEU A 12 6.18 -19.59 6.89
N ALA A 13 5.12 -19.94 7.60
CA ALA A 13 4.86 -19.49 8.96
C ALA A 13 4.93 -20.71 9.91
N TYR A 14 5.52 -20.53 11.07
CA TYR A 14 5.76 -21.60 12.03
C TYR A 14 4.84 -21.43 13.24
N ILE A 15 4.06 -22.47 13.52
CA ILE A 15 3.17 -22.55 14.69
C ILE A 15 3.61 -23.73 15.53
N LYS A 16 4.07 -23.51 16.76
CA LYS A 16 4.67 -24.53 17.62
C LYS A 16 5.74 -25.33 16.86
N GLN A 17 6.61 -24.62 16.15
CA GLN A 17 7.70 -25.16 15.31
C GLN A 17 7.25 -26.01 14.11
N ARG A 18 5.96 -26.14 13.86
CA ARG A 18 5.43 -26.81 12.67
C ARG A 18 5.29 -25.80 11.53
N PRO A 19 5.87 -26.08 10.34
CA PRO A 19 5.76 -25.20 9.18
C PRO A 19 4.39 -25.32 8.50
N TYR A 20 3.88 -24.17 8.05
CA TYR A 20 2.70 -24.03 7.19
C TYR A 20 3.06 -23.16 6.01
N LEU A 21 2.57 -23.48 4.82
CA LEU A 21 2.66 -22.55 3.68
C LEU A 21 1.88 -21.26 4.00
N TYR A 22 2.54 -20.10 3.86
CA TYR A 22 1.96 -18.83 4.27
C TYR A 22 1.56 -17.98 3.06
N PHE A 23 0.30 -18.11 2.67
CA PHE A 23 -0.33 -17.29 1.63
C PHE A 23 -1.11 -16.13 2.26
N GLY A 24 -0.40 -15.28 3.00
CA GLY A 24 -0.97 -14.15 3.73
C GLY A 24 -0.02 -12.97 3.87
N GLY A 25 -0.45 -11.98 4.66
CA GLY A 25 0.32 -10.75 4.88
C GLY A 25 0.30 -9.79 3.69
N THR A 26 1.28 -8.89 3.67
CA THR A 26 1.38 -7.83 2.65
C THR A 26 2.80 -7.64 2.13
N SER A 27 3.74 -8.54 2.44
CA SER A 27 5.12 -8.49 1.98
C SER A 27 5.23 -9.06 0.56
N TYR A 28 4.56 -8.42 -0.40
CA TYR A 28 4.34 -8.95 -1.75
C TYR A 28 5.63 -9.31 -2.48
N LEU A 29 6.63 -8.45 -2.44
CA LEU A 29 7.94 -8.70 -3.07
C LEU A 29 8.87 -9.56 -2.21
N GLY A 30 8.49 -9.86 -0.95
CA GLY A 30 9.25 -10.72 -0.06
C GLY A 30 10.62 -10.18 0.35
N ILE A 31 10.90 -8.91 0.10
CA ILE A 31 12.19 -8.22 0.29
C ILE A 31 12.81 -8.45 1.68
N PRO A 32 12.07 -8.33 2.83
CA PRO A 32 12.67 -8.45 4.15
C PRO A 32 13.29 -9.83 4.44
N TYR A 33 12.92 -10.82 3.65
CA TYR A 33 13.36 -12.20 3.86
C TYR A 33 14.54 -12.61 2.97
N LEU A 34 14.87 -11.80 1.94
CA LEU A 34 15.97 -12.08 1.02
C LEU A 34 17.33 -11.92 1.70
N LYS A 35 18.21 -12.90 1.50
CA LYS A 35 19.56 -12.88 2.04
C LYS A 35 20.33 -11.66 1.53
N GLU A 36 20.26 -11.43 0.23
CA GLU A 36 20.93 -10.31 -0.45
C GLU A 36 20.50 -8.95 0.12
N PHE A 37 19.20 -8.75 0.36
CA PHE A 37 18.72 -7.51 0.97
C PHE A 37 19.19 -7.36 2.42
N LYS A 38 19.20 -8.44 3.19
CA LYS A 38 19.70 -8.44 4.58
C LYS A 38 21.18 -8.08 4.66
N GLU A 39 22.01 -8.55 3.72
CA GLU A 39 23.43 -8.20 3.67
C GLU A 39 23.61 -6.70 3.33
N ILE A 40 22.89 -6.19 2.33
CA ILE A 40 22.88 -4.75 2.02
C ILE A 40 22.43 -3.94 3.24
N LEU A 41 21.33 -4.33 3.89
CA LEU A 41 20.83 -3.62 5.05
C LEU A 41 21.82 -3.63 6.21
N LYS A 42 22.51 -4.74 6.46
CA LYS A 42 23.53 -4.84 7.49
C LYS A 42 24.68 -3.85 7.25
N ASP A 43 25.18 -3.77 6.02
CA ASP A 43 26.19 -2.77 5.64
C ASP A 43 25.70 -1.33 5.91
N LYS A 44 24.44 -1.03 5.58
CA LYS A 44 23.88 0.29 5.85
C LYS A 44 23.60 0.56 7.34
N LEU A 45 23.30 -0.47 8.11
CA LEU A 45 23.19 -0.35 9.58
C LEU A 45 24.54 -0.06 10.23
N ASP A 46 25.62 -0.68 9.74
CA ASP A 46 26.98 -0.42 10.21
C ASP A 46 27.40 1.04 9.95
N TYR A 47 26.92 1.64 8.84
CA TYR A 47 27.25 3.02 8.46
C TYR A 47 26.35 4.08 9.12
N TYR A 48 25.02 3.88 9.13
CA TYR A 48 24.03 4.87 9.57
C TYR A 48 23.52 4.65 11.00
N GLY A 49 23.79 3.49 11.60
CA GLY A 49 23.16 3.07 12.84
C GLY A 49 21.69 2.63 12.65
N THR A 50 21.06 2.27 13.76
CA THR A 50 19.68 1.72 13.77
C THR A 50 18.59 2.78 13.73
N SER A 51 18.92 4.04 14.01
CA SER A 51 17.96 5.15 14.06
C SER A 51 18.66 6.50 13.86
N TYR A 52 17.87 7.52 13.53
CA TYR A 52 18.33 8.90 13.50
C TYR A 52 17.77 9.66 14.70
N GLY A 53 18.62 9.97 15.66
CA GLY A 53 18.25 10.57 16.94
C GLY A 53 18.07 12.08 16.92
N SER A 54 17.70 12.68 15.78
CA SER A 54 17.46 14.12 15.64
C SER A 54 16.28 14.40 14.71
N SER A 55 15.72 15.62 14.83
CA SER A 55 14.69 16.07 13.89
C SER A 55 15.28 16.35 12.51
N ARG A 56 14.55 16.02 11.46
CA ARG A 56 14.90 16.38 10.08
C ARG A 56 14.87 17.91 9.81
N LEU A 57 14.30 18.69 10.72
CA LEU A 57 14.31 20.16 10.68
C LEU A 57 15.49 20.78 11.43
N SER A 58 16.36 19.96 12.07
CA SER A 58 17.55 20.45 12.73
C SER A 58 18.58 21.02 11.74
N ASN A 59 19.60 21.70 12.28
CA ASN A 59 20.73 22.19 11.48
C ASN A 59 21.67 21.08 10.96
N PHE A 60 21.56 19.85 11.50
CA PHE A 60 22.25 18.66 10.98
C PHE A 60 21.26 17.78 10.23
N ARG A 61 21.52 17.53 8.96
CA ARG A 61 20.63 16.76 8.09
C ARG A 61 21.41 15.66 7.39
N LEU A 62 20.86 14.45 7.38
CA LEU A 62 21.42 13.34 6.60
C LEU A 62 20.91 13.45 5.17
N GLY A 63 21.82 13.57 4.19
CA GLY A 63 21.47 13.69 2.77
C GLY A 63 20.68 12.51 2.19
N ILE A 64 20.73 11.34 2.84
CA ILE A 64 20.00 10.14 2.41
C ILE A 64 18.48 10.36 2.31
N TYR A 65 17.91 11.24 3.14
CA TYR A 65 16.49 11.56 3.07
C TYR A 65 16.13 12.32 1.80
N GLU A 66 16.94 13.32 1.46
CA GLU A 66 16.75 14.12 0.25
C GLU A 66 16.99 13.27 -1.01
N GLU A 67 18.00 12.40 -0.97
CA GLU A 67 18.30 11.46 -2.04
C GLU A 67 17.14 10.48 -2.28
N ALA A 68 16.58 9.89 -1.21
CA ALA A 68 15.45 8.97 -1.29
C ALA A 68 14.17 9.69 -1.79
N GLU A 69 13.88 10.89 -1.27
CA GLU A 69 12.74 11.71 -1.71
C GLU A 69 12.84 12.10 -3.19
N ALA A 70 14.03 12.48 -3.65
CA ALA A 70 14.29 12.75 -5.06
C ALA A 70 14.17 11.48 -5.94
N TYR A 71 14.59 10.32 -5.42
CA TYR A 71 14.41 9.06 -6.12
C TYR A 71 12.93 8.71 -6.26
N PHE A 72 12.16 8.71 -5.16
CA PHE A 72 10.73 8.39 -5.19
C PHE A 72 9.94 9.34 -6.08
N SER A 73 10.27 10.64 -6.05
CA SER A 73 9.64 11.64 -6.92
C SER A 73 9.85 11.31 -8.40
N ARG A 74 11.10 11.09 -8.81
CA ARG A 74 11.41 10.71 -10.21
C ARG A 74 10.76 9.38 -10.60
N TRP A 75 10.82 8.39 -9.72
CA TRP A 75 10.29 7.05 -9.99
C TRP A 75 8.78 7.04 -10.16
N SER A 76 8.03 7.80 -9.33
CA SER A 76 6.57 7.89 -9.40
C SER A 76 6.05 8.90 -10.44
N GLY A 77 6.90 9.79 -10.96
CA GLY A 77 6.50 10.91 -11.81
C GLY A 77 5.85 12.08 -11.06
N SER A 78 5.97 12.13 -9.72
CA SER A 78 5.50 13.26 -8.92
C SER A 78 6.48 14.43 -8.97
N GLU A 79 6.01 15.66 -8.72
CA GLU A 79 6.89 16.82 -8.61
C GLU A 79 7.77 16.76 -7.36
N SER A 80 7.25 16.21 -6.28
CA SER A 80 7.94 16.14 -5.00
C SER A 80 7.49 14.94 -4.16
N CYS A 81 8.37 14.50 -3.26
CA CYS A 81 8.11 13.44 -2.29
C CYS A 81 8.49 13.89 -0.89
N LEU A 82 7.76 13.42 0.11
CA LEU A 82 8.08 13.55 1.53
C LEU A 82 8.07 12.16 2.18
N THR A 83 9.18 11.76 2.80
CA THR A 83 9.25 10.50 3.56
C THR A 83 8.87 10.74 5.03
N VAL A 84 8.08 9.82 5.60
CA VAL A 84 7.59 9.86 6.98
C VAL A 84 7.69 8.48 7.64
N SER A 85 7.52 8.39 8.96
CA SER A 85 7.75 7.14 9.71
C SER A 85 6.79 6.00 9.38
N SER A 86 5.62 6.27 8.81
CA SER A 86 4.65 5.24 8.42
C SER A 86 3.62 5.76 7.42
N GLY A 87 2.99 4.85 6.67
CA GLY A 87 1.83 5.20 5.83
C GLY A 87 0.65 5.74 6.64
N TYR A 88 0.46 5.25 7.88
CA TYR A 88 -0.56 5.78 8.78
C TYR A 88 -0.32 7.26 9.10
N LEU A 89 0.92 7.63 9.45
CA LEU A 89 1.27 9.03 9.68
C LEU A 89 1.08 9.88 8.43
N ALA A 90 1.43 9.37 7.25
CA ALA A 90 1.20 10.07 5.97
C ALA A 90 -0.28 10.44 5.79
N GLY A 91 -1.18 9.49 5.98
CA GLY A 91 -2.62 9.72 5.90
C GLY A 91 -3.13 10.73 6.94
N GLN A 92 -2.67 10.63 8.19
CA GLN A 92 -3.04 11.56 9.26
C GLN A 92 -2.52 12.98 9.03
N MET A 93 -1.30 13.13 8.53
CA MET A 93 -0.74 14.43 8.15
C MET A 93 -1.56 15.10 7.06
N LEU A 94 -1.93 14.36 6.02
CA LEU A 94 -2.72 14.86 4.91
C LEU A 94 -4.12 15.29 5.36
N SER A 95 -4.83 14.42 6.05
CA SER A 95 -6.20 14.72 6.49
C SER A 95 -6.25 15.88 7.48
N THR A 96 -5.24 16.00 8.37
CA THR A 96 -5.14 17.13 9.30
C THR A 96 -4.85 18.44 8.55
N SER A 97 -3.81 18.47 7.71
CA SER A 97 -3.43 19.69 6.98
C SER A 97 -4.57 20.19 6.09
N LEU A 98 -5.22 19.31 5.34
CA LEU A 98 -6.31 19.69 4.43
C LEU A 98 -7.56 20.18 5.21
N GLN A 99 -7.85 19.60 6.37
CA GLN A 99 -8.92 20.06 7.25
C GLN A 99 -8.61 21.45 7.84
N GLU A 100 -7.39 21.67 8.31
CA GLU A 100 -6.92 22.95 8.85
C GLU A 100 -6.93 24.07 7.78
N GLU A 101 -6.73 23.69 6.52
CA GLU A 101 -6.90 24.57 5.37
C GLU A 101 -8.38 24.93 5.12
N GLY A 102 -9.31 24.26 5.79
CA GLY A 102 -10.77 24.45 5.70
C GLY A 102 -11.38 23.78 4.48
N HIS A 103 -10.75 22.78 3.90
CA HIS A 103 -11.32 21.94 2.87
C HIS A 103 -12.33 20.95 3.47
N PRO A 104 -13.51 20.74 2.87
CA PRO A 104 -14.39 19.65 3.26
C PRO A 104 -13.80 18.32 2.81
N LEU A 105 -13.84 17.33 3.71
CA LEU A 105 -13.24 16.02 3.52
C LEU A 105 -14.31 14.97 3.21
N TYR A 106 -14.13 14.26 2.11
CA TYR A 106 -14.99 13.18 1.63
C TYR A 106 -14.19 11.89 1.59
N TYR A 107 -14.77 10.79 2.04
CA TYR A 107 -14.10 9.49 2.12
C TYR A 107 -14.84 8.47 1.27
N ALA A 108 -14.22 7.97 0.24
CA ALA A 108 -14.80 6.94 -0.63
C ALA A 108 -15.21 5.69 0.18
N PRO A 109 -16.18 4.91 -0.30
CA PRO A 109 -16.50 3.64 0.31
C PRO A 109 -15.24 2.79 0.51
N GLN A 110 -15.08 2.21 1.70
CA GLN A 110 -13.94 1.36 2.09
C GLN A 110 -12.58 2.07 2.17
N ALA A 111 -12.50 3.41 2.01
CA ALA A 111 -11.25 4.13 2.22
C ALA A 111 -10.61 3.75 3.57
N HIS A 112 -9.29 3.62 3.59
CA HIS A 112 -8.56 3.12 4.75
C HIS A 112 -8.60 4.11 5.94
N THR A 113 -8.75 3.58 7.15
CA THR A 113 -8.87 4.36 8.39
C THR A 113 -7.66 5.26 8.68
N ALA A 114 -6.50 5.00 8.08
CA ALA A 114 -5.32 5.87 8.18
C ALA A 114 -5.59 7.30 7.68
N MET A 115 -6.55 7.48 6.79
CA MET A 115 -6.92 8.79 6.24
C MET A 115 -8.04 9.48 7.03
N TYR A 116 -8.66 8.81 8.01
CA TYR A 116 -9.81 9.37 8.73
C TYR A 116 -9.39 10.37 9.79
N ARG A 117 -10.14 11.46 9.87
CA ARG A 117 -10.17 12.32 11.05
C ARG A 117 -11.11 11.73 12.11
N ALA A 118 -10.94 12.17 13.36
CA ALA A 118 -11.79 11.73 14.45
C ALA A 118 -13.27 11.83 14.06
N GLN A 119 -14.03 10.76 14.28
CA GLN A 119 -15.46 10.61 13.95
C GLN A 119 -15.80 10.59 12.45
N ALA A 120 -14.85 10.74 11.53
CA ALA A 120 -15.12 10.58 10.11
C ALA A 120 -15.50 9.13 9.79
N LYS A 121 -16.40 8.97 8.82
CA LYS A 121 -16.81 7.66 8.31
C LYS A 121 -16.79 7.71 6.79
N PRO A 122 -16.43 6.60 6.13
CA PRO A 122 -16.56 6.50 4.69
C PRO A 122 -18.06 6.52 4.30
N TYR A 123 -18.33 6.98 3.11
CA TYR A 123 -19.66 6.89 2.53
C TYR A 123 -20.06 5.42 2.34
N ALA A 124 -21.36 5.12 2.48
CA ALA A 124 -21.86 3.77 2.33
C ALA A 124 -21.82 3.29 0.87
N SER A 125 -21.89 4.23 -0.09
CA SER A 125 -21.83 3.93 -1.52
C SER A 125 -21.23 5.08 -2.33
N TRP A 126 -20.69 4.77 -3.49
CA TRP A 126 -20.21 5.75 -4.46
C TRP A 126 -21.33 6.66 -4.95
N LYS A 127 -22.56 6.15 -5.10
CA LYS A 127 -23.72 6.96 -5.51
C LYS A 127 -23.97 8.10 -4.52
N GLN A 128 -24.05 7.78 -3.23
CA GLN A 128 -24.24 8.78 -2.18
C GLN A 128 -23.10 9.82 -2.19
N LEU A 129 -21.85 9.37 -2.27
CA LEU A 129 -20.69 10.24 -2.33
C LEU A 129 -20.76 11.20 -3.53
N GLN A 130 -21.10 10.70 -4.72
CA GLN A 130 -21.20 11.50 -5.93
C GLN A 130 -22.32 12.55 -5.82
N GLU A 131 -23.50 12.17 -5.32
CA GLU A 131 -24.63 13.07 -5.11
C GLU A 131 -24.25 14.23 -4.17
N GLU A 132 -23.61 13.93 -3.03
CA GLU A 132 -23.19 14.96 -2.06
C GLU A 132 -22.05 15.85 -2.59
N LEU A 133 -21.09 15.28 -3.33
CA LEU A 133 -20.02 16.06 -3.97
C LEU A 133 -20.60 17.00 -5.04
N GLN A 134 -21.54 16.54 -5.86
CA GLN A 134 -22.18 17.36 -6.88
C GLN A 134 -23.00 18.50 -6.26
N ASP A 135 -23.79 18.22 -5.19
CA ASP A 135 -24.51 19.25 -4.44
C ASP A 135 -23.55 20.30 -3.86
N TYR A 136 -22.46 19.83 -3.22
CA TYR A 136 -21.44 20.73 -2.68
C TYR A 136 -20.83 21.63 -3.75
N LEU A 137 -20.41 21.07 -4.88
CA LEU A 137 -19.77 21.79 -5.97
C LEU A 137 -20.72 22.74 -6.72
N SER A 138 -22.04 22.58 -6.59
CA SER A 138 -23.03 23.50 -7.13
C SER A 138 -23.11 24.83 -6.37
N ARG A 139 -22.58 24.88 -5.14
CA ARG A 139 -22.60 26.07 -4.27
C ARG A 139 -21.55 27.07 -4.69
N LYS A 140 -21.89 28.37 -4.71
CA LYS A 140 -20.95 29.43 -5.04
C LYS A 140 -19.89 29.58 -3.92
N GLN A 141 -18.62 29.79 -4.30
CA GLN A 141 -17.48 30.08 -3.42
C GLN A 141 -17.11 28.94 -2.43
N ALA A 142 -17.40 27.70 -2.77
CA ALA A 142 -16.96 26.57 -1.97
C ALA A 142 -15.44 26.35 -2.15
N LYS A 143 -14.73 26.07 -1.06
CA LYS A 143 -13.34 25.58 -1.15
C LYS A 143 -13.35 24.23 -1.88
N PRO A 144 -12.29 23.89 -2.65
CA PRO A 144 -12.20 22.60 -3.30
C PRO A 144 -12.42 21.45 -2.29
N PRO A 145 -13.33 20.50 -2.55
CA PRO A 145 -13.48 19.33 -1.71
C PRO A 145 -12.28 18.40 -1.87
N VAL A 146 -11.98 17.64 -0.83
CA VAL A 146 -10.95 16.59 -0.84
C VAL A 146 -11.64 15.25 -0.87
N LEU A 147 -11.30 14.44 -1.86
CA LEU A 147 -11.73 13.05 -1.95
C LEU A 147 -10.59 12.12 -1.55
N PHE A 148 -10.76 11.39 -0.45
CA PHE A 148 -9.86 10.33 0.01
C PHE A 148 -10.34 8.98 -0.48
N MET A 149 -9.44 8.19 -1.10
CA MET A 149 -9.72 6.83 -1.52
C MET A 149 -8.46 5.96 -1.54
N ASP A 150 -8.62 4.65 -1.54
CA ASP A 150 -7.51 3.72 -1.81
C ASP A 150 -7.34 3.54 -3.33
N SER A 151 -6.09 3.41 -3.81
CA SER A 151 -5.80 3.06 -5.20
C SER A 151 -6.21 1.62 -5.52
N ILE A 152 -6.01 0.73 -4.56
CA ILE A 152 -6.39 -0.68 -4.62
C ILE A 152 -7.53 -0.92 -3.65
N ASP A 153 -8.71 -1.09 -4.19
CA ASP A 153 -9.85 -1.65 -3.48
C ASP A 153 -9.90 -3.16 -3.71
N HIS A 154 -9.68 -3.92 -2.65
CA HIS A 154 -9.71 -5.39 -2.72
C HIS A 154 -11.09 -5.98 -3.06
N SER A 155 -12.14 -5.16 -3.15
CA SER A 155 -13.41 -5.55 -3.76
C SER A 155 -13.39 -5.53 -5.30
N GLY A 156 -12.31 -5.00 -5.89
CA GLY A 156 -12.11 -4.92 -7.34
C GLY A 156 -12.76 -3.70 -8.03
N ALA A 157 -13.26 -2.73 -7.24
CA ALA A 157 -14.00 -1.58 -7.81
C ALA A 157 -13.12 -0.37 -8.20
N GLY A 158 -11.82 -0.39 -7.90
CA GLY A 158 -10.89 0.72 -8.12
C GLY A 158 -10.06 0.58 -9.40
N TYR A 159 -8.75 0.41 -9.21
CA TYR A 159 -7.79 0.22 -10.29
C TYR A 159 -8.15 -0.98 -11.20
N PRO A 160 -7.90 -0.93 -12.54
CA PRO A 160 -7.23 0.16 -13.25
C PRO A 160 -8.14 1.29 -13.75
N ASP A 161 -9.43 1.07 -13.85
CA ASP A 161 -10.31 1.93 -14.66
C ASP A 161 -10.97 3.06 -13.85
N PHE A 162 -10.93 2.99 -12.52
CA PHE A 162 -11.58 3.94 -11.61
C PHE A 162 -12.98 4.39 -12.07
N PRO A 163 -13.90 3.46 -12.37
CA PRO A 163 -15.17 3.78 -13.02
C PRO A 163 -16.02 4.79 -12.23
N ASN A 164 -15.82 4.83 -10.92
CA ASN A 164 -16.54 5.73 -10.03
C ASN A 164 -16.00 7.17 -10.04
N LEU A 165 -14.81 7.41 -10.58
CA LEU A 165 -14.23 8.75 -10.71
C LEU A 165 -14.66 9.44 -12.02
N GLY A 166 -14.98 8.68 -13.08
CA GLY A 166 -15.26 9.21 -14.41
C GLY A 166 -16.44 10.20 -14.49
N ASN A 167 -17.35 10.16 -13.52
CA ASN A 167 -18.51 11.05 -13.44
C ASN A 167 -18.30 12.25 -12.50
N LEU A 168 -17.11 12.39 -11.92
CA LEU A 168 -16.78 13.49 -11.02
C LEU A 168 -16.02 14.59 -11.77
N PRO A 169 -16.27 15.87 -11.48
CA PRO A 169 -15.49 16.99 -12.02
C PRO A 169 -14.15 17.08 -11.26
N LEU A 170 -13.21 16.17 -11.60
CA LEU A 170 -11.93 16.03 -10.90
C LEU A 170 -11.08 17.32 -10.97
N ASP A 171 -11.25 18.12 -12.01
CA ASP A 171 -10.65 19.45 -12.15
C ASP A 171 -11.02 20.44 -11.03
N LYS A 172 -12.01 20.10 -10.19
CA LYS A 172 -12.45 20.87 -9.02
C LYS A 172 -12.19 20.17 -7.68
N ILE A 173 -11.59 18.98 -7.69
CA ILE A 173 -11.43 18.12 -6.54
C ILE A 173 -9.94 17.90 -6.25
N ILE A 174 -9.56 18.01 -4.98
CA ILE A 174 -8.27 17.52 -4.50
C ILE A 174 -8.41 16.01 -4.30
N LEU A 175 -7.69 15.21 -5.09
CA LEU A 175 -7.73 13.76 -5.01
C LEU A 175 -6.57 13.25 -4.15
N VAL A 176 -6.87 12.55 -3.07
CA VAL A 176 -5.89 11.89 -2.19
C VAL A 176 -6.06 10.39 -2.27
N MET A 177 -5.02 9.70 -2.74
CA MET A 177 -5.04 8.25 -2.94
C MET A 177 -4.07 7.56 -1.98
N ASP A 178 -4.56 6.63 -1.15
CA ASP A 178 -3.70 5.70 -0.40
C ASP A 178 -3.26 4.58 -1.35
N ASP A 179 -1.99 4.60 -1.71
CA ASP A 179 -1.37 3.64 -2.62
C ASP A 179 -0.55 2.56 -1.89
N SER A 180 -0.85 2.34 -0.63
CA SER A 180 -0.13 1.37 0.21
C SER A 180 -0.15 -0.07 -0.32
N HIS A 181 -1.16 -0.42 -1.10
CA HIS A 181 -1.27 -1.71 -1.76
C HIS A 181 -0.85 -1.68 -3.24
N GLY A 182 -0.70 -0.49 -3.82
CA GLY A 182 -0.33 -0.32 -5.22
C GLY A 182 1.16 -0.07 -5.44
N ILE A 183 1.81 0.75 -4.60
CA ILE A 183 3.25 1.01 -4.75
C ILE A 183 4.06 -0.28 -4.68
N GLY A 184 4.98 -0.45 -5.63
CA GLY A 184 5.72 -1.69 -5.81
C GLY A 184 4.96 -2.77 -6.63
N MET A 185 3.67 -2.56 -6.96
CA MET A 185 2.80 -3.58 -7.54
C MET A 185 2.11 -3.17 -8.84
N ILE A 186 1.59 -1.94 -8.92
CA ILE A 186 0.85 -1.43 -10.08
C ILE A 186 1.59 -0.31 -10.77
N GLY A 187 1.09 0.09 -11.95
CA GLY A 187 1.83 1.01 -12.82
C GLY A 187 2.99 0.31 -13.54
N GLU A 188 3.59 0.98 -14.49
CA GLU A 188 4.72 0.47 -15.25
C GLU A 188 5.93 0.23 -14.33
N GLY A 189 6.39 -1.03 -14.27
CA GLY A 189 7.49 -1.40 -13.37
C GLY A 189 7.18 -1.28 -11.86
N GLY A 190 5.92 -1.20 -11.47
CA GLY A 190 5.51 -1.14 -10.06
C GLY A 190 5.62 0.24 -9.43
N VAL A 191 5.62 1.33 -10.22
CA VAL A 191 5.79 2.71 -9.72
C VAL A 191 4.63 3.21 -8.85
N GLY A 192 3.53 2.45 -8.79
CA GLY A 192 2.32 2.85 -8.08
C GLY A 192 1.35 3.65 -8.93
N ILE A 193 0.38 4.27 -8.26
CA ILE A 193 -0.78 4.88 -8.92
C ILE A 193 -0.55 6.30 -9.44
N TYR A 194 0.48 7.02 -8.93
CA TYR A 194 0.57 8.47 -9.09
C TYR A 194 0.47 8.93 -10.55
N SER A 195 1.28 8.38 -11.45
CA SER A 195 1.28 8.76 -12.86
C SER A 195 -0.03 8.43 -13.58
N THR A 196 -0.64 7.28 -13.24
CA THR A 196 -1.96 6.90 -13.79
C THR A 196 -3.06 7.83 -13.28
N ALA A 197 -3.07 8.16 -11.99
CA ALA A 197 -4.05 9.07 -11.41
C ALA A 197 -3.88 10.52 -11.91
N ALA A 198 -2.65 10.93 -12.23
CA ALA A 198 -2.38 12.24 -12.81
C ALA A 198 -3.05 12.43 -14.18
N SER A 199 -3.21 11.37 -14.97
CA SER A 199 -3.91 11.43 -16.27
C SER A 199 -5.42 11.71 -16.13
N LEU A 200 -5.99 11.56 -14.94
CA LEU A 200 -7.37 11.93 -14.64
C LEU A 200 -7.56 13.45 -14.45
N ASN A 201 -6.48 14.22 -14.43
CA ASN A 201 -6.45 15.68 -14.31
C ASN A 201 -7.23 16.22 -13.08
N PRO A 202 -7.01 15.72 -11.86
CA PRO A 202 -7.59 16.33 -10.68
C PRO A 202 -7.02 17.73 -10.43
N LEU A 203 -7.78 18.59 -9.70
CA LEU A 203 -7.30 19.94 -9.32
C LEU A 203 -5.96 19.90 -8.61
N GLU A 204 -5.80 18.96 -7.69
CA GLU A 204 -4.54 18.59 -7.06
C GLU A 204 -4.53 17.08 -6.87
N LEU A 205 -3.42 16.42 -7.19
CA LEU A 205 -3.21 15.00 -6.90
C LEU A 205 -2.21 14.85 -5.76
N ILE A 206 -2.59 14.05 -4.78
CA ILE A 206 -1.71 13.63 -3.69
C ILE A 206 -1.84 12.10 -3.57
N SER A 207 -0.72 11.41 -3.50
CA SER A 207 -0.71 9.99 -3.14
C SER A 207 0.10 9.79 -1.87
N CYS A 208 -0.37 8.89 -0.99
CA CYS A 208 0.42 8.46 0.16
C CYS A 208 0.50 6.94 0.17
N ALA A 209 1.56 6.41 0.77
CA ALA A 209 1.73 4.97 0.82
C ALA A 209 2.55 4.52 2.03
N SER A 210 2.28 3.30 2.50
CA SER A 210 3.14 2.56 3.42
C SER A 210 4.22 1.82 2.63
N LEU A 211 5.48 2.03 2.98
CA LEU A 211 6.61 1.29 2.40
C LEU A 211 6.81 -0.09 3.04
N ASN A 212 6.06 -0.41 4.11
CA ASN A 212 6.21 -1.66 4.85
C ASN A 212 5.52 -2.87 4.19
N LYS A 213 4.85 -2.67 3.05
CA LYS A 213 4.18 -3.74 2.31
C LYS A 213 5.09 -4.29 1.20
N ALA A 214 4.83 -3.99 -0.06
CA ALA A 214 5.65 -4.46 -1.18
C ALA A 214 7.11 -4.03 -1.06
N MET A 215 7.36 -2.77 -0.67
CA MET A 215 8.73 -2.25 -0.56
C MET A 215 9.53 -2.87 0.58
N GLY A 216 8.87 -3.45 1.61
CA GLY A 216 9.52 -4.21 2.68
C GLY A 216 10.43 -3.41 3.60
N ILE A 217 10.30 -2.09 3.66
CA ILE A 217 11.03 -1.21 4.57
C ILE A 217 10.07 -0.42 5.46
N PRO A 218 10.43 -0.13 6.73
CA PRO A 218 9.59 0.70 7.58
C PRO A 218 9.49 2.11 7.00
N GLY A 219 8.29 2.70 7.05
CA GLY A 219 8.09 4.06 6.62
C GLY A 219 6.84 4.29 5.79
N GLY A 220 6.66 5.54 5.39
CA GLY A 220 5.63 5.98 4.47
C GLY A 220 6.16 7.11 3.58
N ILE A 221 5.45 7.36 2.51
CA ILE A 221 5.73 8.47 1.59
C ILE A 221 4.45 9.26 1.30
N ILE A 222 4.64 10.52 0.95
CA ILE A 222 3.62 11.40 0.39
C ILE A 222 4.20 11.94 -0.92
N LEU A 223 3.47 11.75 -2.01
CA LEU A 223 3.80 12.20 -3.36
C LEU A 223 2.81 13.31 -3.76
N GLY A 224 3.29 14.39 -4.34
CA GLY A 224 2.43 15.49 -4.73
C GLY A 224 3.21 16.62 -5.35
N ASN A 225 2.60 17.81 -5.40
CA ASN A 225 3.29 19.01 -5.80
C ASN A 225 4.23 19.53 -4.70
N ARG A 226 5.18 20.39 -5.07
CA ARG A 226 6.18 20.94 -4.15
C ARG A 226 5.54 21.78 -3.05
N ALA A 227 4.54 22.58 -3.36
CA ALA A 227 3.88 23.42 -2.36
C ALA A 227 3.23 22.57 -1.25
N ARG A 228 2.59 21.44 -1.60
CA ARG A 228 1.99 20.51 -0.64
C ARG A 228 3.04 19.87 0.25
N THR A 229 4.09 19.32 -0.32
CA THR A 229 5.14 18.63 0.46
C THR A 229 5.90 19.60 1.37
N GLU A 230 6.18 20.83 0.93
CA GLU A 230 6.81 21.85 1.78
C GLU A 230 5.90 22.27 2.94
N LYS A 231 4.59 22.42 2.69
CA LYS A 231 3.64 22.72 3.76
C LYS A 231 3.62 21.60 4.81
N LEU A 232 3.57 20.35 4.39
CA LEU A 232 3.60 19.20 5.29
C LEU A 232 4.93 19.08 6.05
N ARG A 233 6.06 19.41 5.41
CA ARG A 233 7.39 19.46 6.04
C ARG A 233 7.44 20.42 7.22
N ASN A 234 6.69 21.52 7.16
CA ASN A 234 6.60 22.51 8.24
C ASN A 234 5.53 22.17 9.30
N SER A 235 4.88 21.02 9.22
CA SER A 235 3.87 20.60 10.19
C SER A 235 4.50 20.07 11.49
N PRO A 236 3.79 20.18 12.64
CA PRO A 236 4.21 19.57 13.89
C PRO A 236 4.38 18.05 13.81
N PHE A 237 3.61 17.38 12.97
CA PHE A 237 3.75 15.93 12.72
C PHE A 237 5.13 15.57 12.16
N PHE A 238 5.60 16.33 11.17
CA PHE A 238 6.89 16.07 10.55
C PHE A 238 8.06 16.39 11.50
N SER A 239 7.97 17.47 12.24
CA SER A 239 9.03 17.86 13.18
C SER A 239 9.11 16.99 14.42
N GLY A 240 7.97 16.47 14.90
CA GLY A 240 7.86 15.70 16.13
C GLY A 240 7.94 14.20 15.98
N ALA A 241 7.68 13.66 14.77
CA ALA A 241 7.78 12.23 14.53
C ALA A 241 9.20 11.79 14.19
N SER A 242 9.61 10.64 14.70
CA SER A 242 10.86 10.02 14.28
C SER A 242 10.80 9.71 12.78
N PRO A 243 11.86 10.01 12.00
CA PRO A 243 11.88 9.66 10.58
C PRO A 243 12.08 8.16 10.34
N ILE A 244 11.99 7.74 9.10
CA ILE A 244 12.43 6.40 8.67
C ILE A 244 13.88 6.21 9.10
N PRO A 245 14.28 5.05 9.67
CA PRO A 245 15.69 4.80 9.96
C PRO A 245 16.51 4.90 8.66
N PRO A 246 17.59 5.69 8.62
CA PRO A 246 18.30 6.03 7.39
C PRO A 246 18.90 4.82 6.68
N ALA A 247 19.31 3.79 7.44
CA ALA A 247 19.84 2.55 6.89
C ALA A 247 18.86 1.85 5.95
N TYR A 248 17.55 1.88 6.24
CA TYR A 248 16.55 1.26 5.37
C TYR A 248 16.34 2.01 4.05
N LEU A 249 16.37 3.35 4.07
CA LEU A 249 16.33 4.15 2.84
C LEU A 249 17.58 3.89 2.00
N ALA A 250 18.76 3.86 2.63
CA ALA A 250 20.01 3.59 1.94
C ALA A 250 20.06 2.16 1.36
N ALA A 251 19.53 1.16 2.08
CA ALA A 251 19.42 -0.20 1.58
C ALA A 251 18.45 -0.30 0.39
N TYR A 252 17.31 0.39 0.45
CA TYR A 252 16.38 0.48 -0.66
C TYR A 252 17.04 1.06 -1.91
N LEU A 253 17.70 2.21 -1.80
CA LEU A 253 18.38 2.87 -2.91
C LEU A 253 19.56 2.04 -3.49
N ALA A 254 20.15 1.17 -2.69
CA ALA A 254 21.25 0.29 -3.12
C ALA A 254 20.77 -1.01 -3.81
N ALA A 255 19.45 -1.29 -3.83
CA ALA A 255 18.90 -2.57 -4.26
C ALA A 255 17.90 -2.52 -5.44
N PRO A 256 17.95 -1.57 -6.41
CA PRO A 256 16.91 -1.42 -7.42
C PRO A 256 16.72 -2.68 -8.30
N SER A 257 17.81 -3.34 -8.67
CA SER A 257 17.77 -4.58 -9.45
C SER A 257 17.09 -5.73 -8.69
N LEU A 258 17.28 -5.80 -7.38
CA LEU A 258 16.65 -6.81 -6.55
C LEU A 258 15.12 -6.62 -6.49
N TYR A 259 14.67 -5.38 -6.34
CA TYR A 259 13.23 -5.05 -6.40
C TYR A 259 12.62 -5.42 -7.76
N GLN A 260 13.29 -5.09 -8.85
CA GLN A 260 12.84 -5.43 -10.19
C GLN A 260 12.78 -6.95 -10.41
N GLN A 261 13.78 -7.69 -9.97
CA GLN A 261 13.80 -9.17 -10.07
C GLN A 261 12.61 -9.77 -9.30
N GLN A 262 12.37 -9.31 -8.06
CA GLN A 262 11.27 -9.81 -7.26
C GLN A 262 9.89 -9.44 -7.85
N TYR A 263 9.77 -8.26 -8.43
CA TYR A 263 8.55 -7.86 -9.14
C TYR A 263 8.27 -8.80 -10.33
N LEU A 264 9.24 -9.02 -11.21
CA LEU A 264 9.09 -9.91 -12.36
C LEU A 264 8.75 -11.34 -11.92
N LYS A 265 9.47 -11.86 -10.92
CA LYS A 265 9.21 -13.18 -10.36
C LYS A 265 7.80 -13.31 -9.81
N LEU A 266 7.30 -12.28 -9.12
CA LEU A 266 5.93 -12.28 -8.61
C LEU A 266 4.90 -12.26 -9.73
N GLN A 267 5.12 -11.48 -10.82
CA GLN A 267 4.22 -11.47 -11.98
C GLN A 267 4.17 -12.85 -12.68
N GLU A 268 5.31 -13.54 -12.79
CA GLU A 268 5.34 -14.92 -13.31
C GLU A 268 4.53 -15.88 -12.41
N GLN A 269 4.64 -15.75 -11.09
CA GLN A 269 3.90 -16.57 -10.13
C GLN A 269 2.40 -16.29 -10.16
N ILE A 270 2.00 -15.01 -10.29
CA ILE A 270 0.60 -14.62 -10.46
C ILE A 270 0.04 -15.27 -11.73
N SER A 271 0.72 -15.11 -12.85
CA SER A 271 0.32 -15.71 -14.14
C SER A 271 0.25 -17.23 -14.05
N TYR A 272 1.20 -17.85 -13.38
CA TYR A 272 1.20 -19.31 -13.18
C TYR A 272 0.01 -19.75 -12.32
N PHE A 273 -0.23 -19.12 -11.18
CA PHE A 273 -1.38 -19.46 -10.34
C PHE A 273 -2.71 -19.26 -11.08
N GLU A 274 -2.85 -18.17 -11.83
CA GLU A 274 -4.05 -17.90 -12.62
C GLU A 274 -4.32 -18.98 -13.69
N SER A 275 -3.27 -19.54 -14.27
CA SER A 275 -3.41 -20.65 -15.23
C SER A 275 -3.90 -21.97 -14.62
N LEU A 276 -3.76 -22.12 -13.29
CA LEU A 276 -4.20 -23.30 -12.54
C LEU A 276 -5.61 -23.13 -11.93
N LEU A 277 -6.16 -21.92 -11.90
CA LEU A 277 -7.48 -21.68 -11.33
C LEU A 277 -8.59 -22.30 -12.19
N PRO A 278 -9.50 -23.08 -11.58
CA PRO A 278 -10.61 -23.65 -12.32
C PRO A 278 -11.62 -22.57 -12.76
N PRO A 279 -12.37 -22.79 -13.83
CA PRO A 279 -13.49 -21.94 -14.19
C PRO A 279 -14.48 -21.82 -13.01
N GLY A 280 -14.93 -20.59 -12.68
CA GLY A 280 -15.87 -20.35 -11.60
C GLY A 280 -15.25 -20.35 -10.20
N HIS A 281 -13.91 -20.21 -10.09
CA HIS A 281 -13.23 -20.07 -8.80
C HIS A 281 -13.85 -18.96 -7.92
N PRO A 282 -13.78 -19.07 -6.57
CA PRO A 282 -14.47 -18.15 -5.66
C PRO A 282 -13.74 -16.83 -5.40
N PHE A 283 -12.65 -16.53 -6.13
CA PHE A 283 -11.80 -15.39 -5.88
C PHE A 283 -12.22 -14.15 -6.65
N SER A 284 -12.27 -13.00 -5.95
CA SER A 284 -12.22 -11.67 -6.56
C SER A 284 -10.78 -11.16 -6.54
N ARG A 285 -10.32 -10.56 -7.62
CA ARG A 285 -8.93 -10.11 -7.79
C ARG A 285 -8.82 -8.90 -8.72
N ILE A 286 -7.69 -8.22 -8.63
CA ILE A 286 -7.25 -7.21 -9.59
C ILE A 286 -6.15 -7.85 -10.46
N ALA A 287 -6.22 -7.70 -11.77
CA ALA A 287 -5.23 -8.25 -12.70
C ALA A 287 -3.81 -7.75 -12.35
N GLY A 288 -2.84 -8.67 -12.29
CA GLY A 288 -1.46 -8.39 -11.96
C GLY A 288 -1.20 -8.09 -10.46
N HIS A 289 -2.24 -8.10 -9.61
CA HIS A 289 -2.09 -7.92 -8.16
C HIS A 289 -2.14 -9.26 -7.42
N PRO A 290 -1.27 -9.51 -6.42
CA PRO A 290 -1.10 -10.83 -5.80
C PRO A 290 -2.17 -11.21 -4.78
N VAL A 291 -3.19 -10.37 -4.56
CA VAL A 291 -4.25 -10.59 -3.57
C VAL A 291 -5.50 -11.16 -4.22
N TYR A 292 -5.94 -12.30 -3.72
CA TYR A 292 -7.16 -12.99 -4.10
C TYR A 292 -8.10 -13.00 -2.90
N THR A 293 -9.21 -12.26 -3.00
CA THR A 293 -10.20 -12.21 -1.92
C THR A 293 -11.25 -13.29 -2.11
N PHE A 294 -11.68 -13.90 -1.03
CA PHE A 294 -12.70 -14.93 -1.03
C PHE A 294 -13.57 -14.85 0.22
N LYS A 295 -14.77 -15.43 0.18
CA LYS A 295 -15.59 -15.54 1.38
C LYS A 295 -14.94 -16.57 2.33
N ALA A 296 -14.45 -16.09 3.47
CA ALA A 296 -13.84 -16.95 4.50
C ALA A 296 -14.88 -17.94 5.09
N GLY A 297 -14.43 -18.86 5.88
CA GLY A 297 -15.25 -19.93 6.48
C GLY A 297 -14.73 -21.28 6.05
N ALA A 298 -15.53 -22.06 5.35
CA ALA A 298 -15.18 -23.44 4.96
C ALA A 298 -13.86 -23.51 4.17
N LEU A 299 -13.63 -22.63 3.21
CA LEU A 299 -12.40 -22.61 2.42
C LEU A 299 -11.15 -22.32 3.28
N ALA A 300 -11.22 -21.33 4.18
CA ALA A 300 -10.07 -21.01 5.06
C ALA A 300 -9.74 -22.19 6.01
N GLU A 301 -10.76 -22.87 6.51
CA GLU A 301 -10.60 -24.07 7.34
C GLU A 301 -9.99 -25.22 6.54
N HIS A 302 -10.52 -25.48 5.35
CA HIS A 302 -10.00 -26.52 4.45
C HIS A 302 -8.52 -26.30 4.11
N LEU A 303 -8.14 -25.07 3.72
CA LEU A 303 -6.75 -24.71 3.45
C LEU A 303 -5.86 -24.89 4.69
N PHE A 304 -6.36 -24.55 5.88
CA PHE A 304 -5.61 -24.77 7.12
C PHE A 304 -5.34 -26.26 7.38
N GLN A 305 -6.32 -27.12 7.16
CA GLN A 305 -6.15 -28.59 7.29
C GLN A 305 -5.15 -29.13 6.26
N ALA A 306 -5.07 -28.51 5.08
CA ALA A 306 -4.06 -28.81 4.06
C ALA A 306 -2.66 -28.23 4.37
N GLY A 307 -2.46 -27.59 5.52
CA GLY A 307 -1.18 -26.99 5.91
C GLY A 307 -0.92 -25.61 5.29
N ILE A 308 -1.97 -24.91 4.86
CA ILE A 308 -1.90 -23.61 4.22
C ILE A 308 -2.58 -22.55 5.09
N LEU A 309 -1.85 -21.46 5.38
CA LEU A 309 -2.36 -20.31 6.13
C LEU A 309 -2.71 -19.16 5.17
N THR A 310 -3.93 -18.65 5.31
CA THR A 310 -4.41 -17.45 4.62
C THR A 310 -4.73 -16.34 5.64
N THR A 311 -4.75 -15.09 5.21
CA THR A 311 -5.14 -13.97 6.07
C THR A 311 -6.66 -13.87 6.16
N TYR A 312 -7.16 -13.61 7.36
CA TYR A 312 -8.58 -13.41 7.64
C TYR A 312 -8.77 -12.29 8.66
N PHE A 313 -9.67 -11.35 8.37
CA PHE A 313 -9.97 -10.22 9.24
C PHE A 313 -11.43 -10.32 9.75
N PRO A 314 -11.65 -10.54 11.06
CA PRO A 314 -13.01 -10.69 11.61
C PRO A 314 -13.92 -9.48 11.38
N TYR A 315 -13.32 -8.28 11.26
CA TYR A 315 -14.05 -7.01 11.09
C TYR A 315 -14.39 -6.68 9.62
N SER A 316 -13.88 -7.43 8.65
CA SER A 316 -14.11 -7.18 7.22
C SER A 316 -15.19 -8.07 6.58
N GLY A 317 -16.29 -8.32 7.30
CA GLY A 317 -17.41 -9.12 6.77
C GLY A 317 -17.07 -10.57 6.48
N GLN A 318 -16.09 -11.15 7.18
CA GLN A 318 -15.59 -12.52 6.99
C GLN A 318 -14.89 -12.76 5.64
N ASN A 319 -14.28 -11.75 5.04
CA ASN A 319 -13.50 -11.94 3.83
C ASN A 319 -12.10 -12.46 4.16
N GLY A 320 -11.71 -13.55 3.51
CA GLY A 320 -10.36 -14.08 3.49
C GLY A 320 -9.54 -13.46 2.37
N ARG A 321 -8.22 -13.47 2.56
CA ARG A 321 -7.24 -13.06 1.54
C ARG A 321 -6.19 -14.15 1.40
N LEU A 322 -6.11 -14.70 0.20
CA LEU A 322 -4.99 -15.49 -0.26
C LEU A 322 -4.03 -14.53 -0.95
N VAL A 323 -2.77 -14.53 -0.53
CA VAL A 323 -1.76 -13.59 -1.00
C VAL A 323 -0.55 -14.36 -1.50
N LEU A 324 -0.23 -14.19 -2.78
CA LEU A 324 1.06 -14.62 -3.32
C LEU A 324 2.15 -13.64 -2.90
N ASN A 325 3.36 -14.15 -2.74
CA ASN A 325 4.55 -13.30 -2.60
C ASN A 325 5.71 -13.90 -3.41
N ALA A 326 6.67 -13.06 -3.76
CA ALA A 326 7.77 -13.45 -4.63
C ALA A 326 8.67 -14.57 -4.07
N ASN A 327 8.57 -14.92 -2.79
CA ASN A 327 9.34 -16.03 -2.19
C ASN A 327 8.68 -17.38 -2.36
N HIS A 328 7.40 -17.47 -2.75
CA HIS A 328 6.77 -18.74 -3.09
C HIS A 328 7.49 -19.40 -4.26
N THR A 329 7.49 -20.72 -4.26
CA THR A 329 7.98 -21.54 -5.37
C THR A 329 6.81 -22.05 -6.20
N LYS A 330 7.07 -22.53 -7.43
CA LYS A 330 6.04 -23.22 -8.22
C LYS A 330 5.43 -24.38 -7.45
N LYS A 331 6.24 -25.16 -6.73
CA LYS A 331 5.75 -26.27 -5.88
C LYS A 331 4.78 -25.80 -4.79
N ASP A 332 5.01 -24.64 -4.20
CA ASP A 332 4.08 -24.09 -3.18
C ASP A 332 2.73 -23.72 -3.83
N ILE A 333 2.78 -23.20 -5.06
CA ILE A 333 1.58 -22.86 -5.84
C ILE A 333 0.84 -24.12 -6.29
N ASP A 334 1.55 -25.17 -6.68
CA ASP A 334 0.95 -26.48 -7.04
C ASP A 334 0.21 -27.08 -5.81
N ILE A 335 0.85 -27.08 -4.62
CA ILE A 335 0.21 -27.57 -3.37
C ILE A 335 -1.06 -26.74 -3.07
N LEU A 336 -1.01 -25.44 -3.26
CA LEU A 336 -2.20 -24.57 -3.09
C LEU A 336 -3.29 -24.93 -4.10
N SER A 337 -2.93 -25.10 -5.37
CA SER A 337 -3.89 -25.45 -6.44
C SER A 337 -4.55 -26.81 -6.17
N ASP A 338 -3.76 -27.82 -5.79
CA ASP A 338 -4.28 -29.15 -5.44
C ASP A 338 -5.26 -29.08 -4.25
N ALA A 339 -4.93 -28.28 -3.22
CA ALA A 339 -5.82 -28.08 -2.09
C ALA A 339 -7.13 -27.38 -2.48
N LEU A 340 -7.11 -26.46 -3.45
CA LEU A 340 -8.31 -25.79 -3.95
C LEU A 340 -9.20 -26.70 -4.82
N GLN A 341 -8.61 -27.66 -5.53
CA GLN A 341 -9.35 -28.61 -6.38
C GLN A 341 -10.01 -29.74 -5.59
N ASN A 342 -9.49 -30.05 -4.39
CA ASN A 342 -9.98 -31.11 -3.50
C ASN A 342 -10.96 -30.60 -2.42
N GLN A 343 -11.58 -29.44 -2.65
CA GLN A 343 -12.53 -28.82 -1.71
C GLN A 343 -13.92 -29.51 -1.73
#